data_7dd15bdaac5a2a0709ce486eb318f1a6
#
_entry.id   7dd15bdaac5a2a0709ce486eb318f1a6
#
_cell.length_a   1.000
_cell.length_b   1.000
_cell.length_c   1.000
_cell.angle_alpha   90.00
_cell.angle_beta   90.00
_cell.angle_gamma   90.00
#
_symmetry.space_group_name_H-M   'P 1'
#
loop_
_entity.id
_entity.type
_entity.pdbx_description
1 polymer ?
#
loop_
_entity_poly.entity_id
_entity_poly.type
_entity_poly.pdbx_seq_one_letter_code
_entity_poly.pdbx_strand_id
1 'polypeptide(L)'
;MLIYKQNNLIIYYNREFCNQNIKFQITDTERFRKDTKIMKEQTMQKVHSLFTGWNQTIIWSCLDGTMGQIIVDDDSNPQSALAILGINSAFAFFAGKPNLNLITTAVNACSDLIMVPQNTEWANMIEKYCGDQVRKFTRYATLKDTKFNIPRLQLNIEKLPPEFQIHSIDANLYDQCLQKEWSTDLVGNYSNYNEFKKLGLGYVIVNDQSIVAGASSFSSYQNGIEIEVATHPDFQRRGLATIACSQLIITCLDQSLYPSWDAHTEISLHLAQKLGYQFAYKYLAYEIEE
;
A
#
# COMPACT_ATOMS: atom_id res chain seq x y z
N MET A 1 13.78 -12.61 -7.06
CA MET A 1 13.01 -13.03 -5.86
C MET A 1 13.94 -13.84 -4.95
N LEU A 2 14.11 -13.43 -3.72
CA LEU A 2 14.89 -14.14 -2.69
C LEU A 2 13.93 -14.83 -1.73
N ILE A 3 14.31 -16.00 -1.24
CA ILE A 3 13.53 -16.75 -0.23
C ILE A 3 14.32 -16.71 1.07
N TYR A 4 13.65 -16.32 2.14
CA TYR A 4 14.21 -16.39 3.51
C TYR A 4 13.30 -17.25 4.37
N LYS A 5 13.87 -18.11 5.21
CA LYS A 5 13.13 -18.98 6.12
C LYS A 5 13.49 -18.63 7.56
N GLN A 6 12.49 -18.22 8.33
CA GLN A 6 12.63 -17.95 9.76
C GLN A 6 11.43 -18.55 10.51
N ASN A 7 11.67 -19.31 11.57
CA ASN A 7 10.62 -19.86 12.45
C ASN A 7 9.48 -20.60 11.70
N ASN A 8 9.80 -21.44 10.69
CA ASN A 8 8.84 -22.14 9.83
C ASN A 8 7.96 -21.24 8.94
N LEU A 9 8.31 -19.99 8.77
CA LEU A 9 7.70 -19.07 7.81
C LEU A 9 8.64 -18.83 6.64
N ILE A 10 8.08 -18.61 5.45
CA ILE A 10 8.84 -18.41 4.22
C ILE A 10 8.43 -17.09 3.60
N ILE A 11 9.42 -16.26 3.33
CA ILE A 11 9.26 -14.90 2.84
C ILE A 11 9.77 -14.81 1.41
N TYR A 12 8.96 -14.30 0.50
CA TYR A 12 9.32 -14.06 -0.89
C TYR A 12 9.58 -12.58 -1.11
N TYR A 13 10.85 -12.23 -1.44
CA TYR A 13 11.26 -10.86 -1.69
C TYR A 13 11.56 -10.62 -3.18
N ASN A 14 11.33 -9.41 -3.64
CA ASN A 14 11.92 -8.95 -4.88
C ASN A 14 13.42 -8.72 -4.70
N ARG A 15 14.24 -9.15 -5.65
CA ARG A 15 15.72 -9.19 -5.56
C ARG A 15 16.38 -7.81 -5.40
N GLU A 16 15.69 -6.73 -5.74
CA GLU A 16 16.21 -5.37 -5.70
C GLU A 16 16.15 -4.71 -4.31
N PHE A 17 15.40 -5.28 -3.35
CA PHE A 17 15.22 -4.74 -2.00
C PHE A 17 16.28 -5.19 -0.96
N CYS A 18 17.21 -6.06 -1.33
CA CYS A 18 18.12 -6.70 -0.38
C CYS A 18 19.51 -6.03 -0.34
N ASN A 19 19.60 -4.76 0.07
CA ASN A 19 20.91 -4.07 0.23
C ASN A 19 21.24 -3.66 1.68
N GLN A 20 20.65 -4.28 2.69
CA GLN A 20 21.10 -4.09 4.08
C GLN A 20 21.36 -5.42 4.79
N ASN A 21 22.64 -5.78 4.88
CA ASN A 21 23.31 -6.64 5.88
C ASN A 21 22.77 -8.05 6.16
N ILE A 22 22.63 -8.91 5.13
CA ILE A 22 22.67 -10.36 5.40
C ILE A 22 23.61 -11.02 4.38
N LYS A 23 24.83 -11.38 4.80
CA LYS A 23 25.75 -12.24 4.05
C LYS A 23 25.30 -13.69 4.17
N PHE A 24 24.85 -14.29 3.06
CA PHE A 24 24.71 -15.74 2.96
C PHE A 24 25.60 -16.29 1.85
N GLN A 25 26.33 -17.37 2.16
CA GLN A 25 27.09 -18.15 1.19
C GLN A 25 26.13 -18.97 0.33
N ILE A 26 26.23 -18.84 -0.98
CA ILE A 26 25.49 -19.64 -1.96
C ILE A 26 26.47 -20.70 -2.49
N THR A 27 26.19 -21.96 -2.24
CA THR A 27 26.83 -23.08 -2.91
C THR A 27 25.80 -23.86 -3.73
N ASP A 28 26.02 -23.80 -5.08
CA ASP A 28 25.72 -24.77 -6.14
C ASP A 28 24.28 -25.28 -6.37
N THR A 29 23.75 -25.43 -7.56
CA THR A 29 24.09 -25.85 -8.92
C THR A 29 22.90 -25.66 -9.87
N GLU A 30 23.07 -25.62 -11.20
CA GLU A 30 22.05 -25.39 -12.24
C GLU A 30 20.84 -26.36 -12.21
N ARG A 31 21.02 -27.57 -11.73
CA ARG A 31 19.93 -28.56 -11.58
C ARG A 31 18.94 -28.14 -10.49
N PHE A 32 19.43 -27.60 -9.37
CA PHE A 32 18.60 -27.04 -8.28
C PHE A 32 17.81 -25.81 -8.73
N ARG A 33 18.34 -25.02 -9.69
CA ARG A 33 17.67 -23.82 -10.21
C ARG A 33 16.42 -24.13 -11.04
N LYS A 34 16.40 -25.23 -11.79
CA LYS A 34 15.30 -25.59 -12.67
C LYS A 34 14.11 -26.16 -11.88
N ASP A 35 14.37 -27.09 -10.96
CA ASP A 35 13.37 -27.67 -10.11
C ASP A 35 12.78 -26.65 -9.09
N THR A 36 13.63 -25.76 -8.57
CA THR A 36 13.23 -24.64 -7.70
C THR A 36 12.39 -23.59 -8.45
N LYS A 37 12.60 -23.38 -9.75
CA LYS A 37 11.82 -22.44 -10.56
C LYS A 37 10.40 -22.97 -10.82
N ILE A 38 10.26 -24.26 -11.15
CA ILE A 38 8.94 -24.89 -11.39
C ILE A 38 8.13 -24.98 -10.09
N MET A 39 8.75 -25.37 -8.98
CA MET A 39 8.08 -25.39 -7.67
C MET A 39 7.62 -23.98 -7.25
N LYS A 40 8.42 -22.93 -7.52
CA LYS A 40 8.05 -21.54 -7.22
C LYS A 40 6.83 -21.07 -8.02
N GLU A 41 6.73 -21.41 -9.29
CA GLU A 41 5.59 -21.03 -10.13
C GLU A 41 4.29 -21.68 -9.63
N GLN A 42 4.33 -22.97 -9.30
CA GLN A 42 3.17 -23.69 -8.76
C GLN A 42 2.75 -23.16 -7.38
N THR A 43 3.70 -22.86 -6.51
CA THR A 43 3.43 -22.26 -5.21
C THR A 43 2.79 -20.88 -5.38
N MET A 44 3.33 -20.03 -6.26
CA MET A 44 2.75 -18.71 -6.51
C MET A 44 1.34 -18.79 -7.09
N GLN A 45 1.04 -19.76 -7.95
CA GLN A 45 -0.34 -19.98 -8.42
C GLN A 45 -1.29 -20.34 -7.27
N LYS A 46 -0.86 -21.19 -6.33
CA LYS A 46 -1.64 -21.48 -5.12
C LYS A 46 -1.83 -20.24 -4.24
N VAL A 47 -0.78 -19.47 -4.04
CA VAL A 47 -0.85 -18.21 -3.28
C VAL A 47 -1.83 -17.24 -3.93
N HIS A 48 -1.74 -17.04 -5.24
CA HIS A 48 -2.72 -16.22 -5.98
C HIS A 48 -4.15 -16.69 -5.76
N SER A 49 -4.37 -18.03 -5.72
CA SER A 49 -5.71 -18.58 -5.50
C SER A 49 -6.27 -18.28 -4.12
N LEU A 50 -5.43 -18.13 -3.08
CA LEU A 50 -5.87 -17.74 -1.73
C LEU A 50 -6.43 -16.31 -1.70
N PHE A 51 -5.93 -15.42 -2.56
CA PHE A 51 -6.38 -14.02 -2.68
C PHE A 51 -7.43 -13.81 -3.79
N THR A 52 -7.96 -14.88 -4.39
CA THR A 52 -8.96 -14.76 -5.46
C THR A 52 -10.21 -14.00 -4.99
N GLY A 53 -10.65 -13.03 -5.80
CA GLY A 53 -11.82 -12.22 -5.50
C GLY A 53 -11.54 -11.00 -4.63
N TRP A 54 -10.30 -10.82 -4.15
CA TRP A 54 -9.89 -9.62 -3.43
C TRP A 54 -9.33 -8.56 -4.37
N ASN A 55 -9.89 -7.33 -4.31
CA ASN A 55 -9.58 -6.23 -5.23
C ASN A 55 -8.79 -5.09 -4.56
N GLN A 56 -8.11 -5.36 -3.42
CA GLN A 56 -7.20 -4.42 -2.80
C GLN A 56 -5.86 -4.41 -3.53
N THR A 57 -5.48 -3.25 -4.04
CA THR A 57 -4.28 -3.09 -4.90
C THR A 57 -2.98 -3.28 -4.15
N ILE A 58 -2.98 -3.13 -2.82
CA ILE A 58 -1.85 -3.48 -1.96
C ILE A 58 -1.54 -4.99 -2.07
N ILE A 59 -2.57 -5.86 -2.11
CA ILE A 59 -2.38 -7.30 -2.35
C ILE A 59 -1.75 -7.53 -3.72
N TRP A 60 -2.21 -6.80 -4.76
CA TRP A 60 -1.65 -6.93 -6.10
C TRP A 60 -0.18 -6.52 -6.14
N SER A 61 0.18 -5.42 -5.45
CA SER A 61 1.58 -4.99 -5.31
C SER A 61 2.47 -6.07 -4.70
N CYS A 62 1.99 -6.76 -3.64
CA CYS A 62 2.72 -7.87 -3.02
C CYS A 62 2.82 -9.09 -3.95
N LEU A 63 1.75 -9.42 -4.67
CA LEU A 63 1.68 -10.59 -5.57
C LEU A 63 2.54 -10.40 -6.82
N ASP A 64 2.56 -9.19 -7.41
CA ASP A 64 3.38 -8.88 -8.59
C ASP A 64 4.84 -8.56 -8.23
N GLY A 65 5.12 -8.41 -6.92
CA GLY A 65 6.44 -8.16 -6.37
C GLY A 65 6.96 -6.75 -6.63
N THR A 66 6.08 -5.79 -6.90
CA THR A 66 6.45 -4.38 -7.08
C THR A 66 6.84 -3.77 -5.73
N MET A 67 6.00 -3.91 -4.71
CA MET A 67 6.26 -3.48 -3.33
C MET A 67 5.65 -4.49 -2.35
N GLY A 68 6.13 -4.46 -1.10
CA GLY A 68 5.66 -5.38 -0.07
C GLY A 68 6.14 -6.82 -0.29
N GLN A 69 5.50 -7.75 0.41
CA GLN A 69 5.90 -9.15 0.41
C GLN A 69 4.72 -10.08 0.68
N ILE A 70 4.88 -11.34 0.24
CA ILE A 70 3.99 -12.44 0.58
C ILE A 70 4.72 -13.39 1.54
N ILE A 71 4.06 -13.74 2.63
CA ILE A 71 4.52 -14.72 3.62
C ILE A 71 3.50 -15.86 3.66
N VAL A 72 3.95 -17.10 3.65
CA VAL A 72 3.10 -18.29 3.65
C VAL A 72 3.45 -19.23 4.80
N ASP A 73 2.53 -20.09 5.16
CA ASP A 73 2.71 -21.14 6.18
C ASP A 73 3.57 -22.31 5.68
N ASP A 74 3.47 -22.67 4.40
CA ASP A 74 4.21 -23.76 3.75
C ASP A 74 4.52 -23.39 2.30
N ASP A 75 5.79 -23.56 1.86
CA ASP A 75 6.24 -23.18 0.51
C ASP A 75 5.88 -24.20 -0.57
N SER A 76 5.58 -25.40 -0.19
CA SER A 76 5.19 -26.47 -1.12
C SER A 76 3.68 -26.58 -1.31
N ASN A 77 2.93 -26.29 -0.22
CA ASN A 77 1.48 -26.39 -0.23
C ASN A 77 0.81 -25.34 0.68
N PRO A 78 0.92 -24.06 0.35
CA PRO A 78 0.37 -22.97 1.20
C PRO A 78 -1.14 -23.13 1.38
N GLN A 79 -1.56 -23.09 2.65
CA GLN A 79 -2.96 -23.07 3.05
C GLN A 79 -3.34 -21.70 3.62
N SER A 80 -2.33 -20.92 4.01
CA SER A 80 -2.45 -19.59 4.58
C SER A 80 -1.42 -18.66 3.97
N ALA A 81 -1.81 -17.43 3.71
CA ALA A 81 -0.91 -16.40 3.21
C ALA A 81 -1.19 -15.05 3.88
N LEU A 82 -0.13 -14.28 4.03
CA LEU A 82 -0.12 -12.88 4.46
C LEU A 82 0.48 -12.04 3.34
N ALA A 83 -0.28 -11.07 2.82
CA ALA A 83 0.27 -9.99 2.02
C ALA A 83 0.49 -8.80 2.95
N ILE A 84 1.75 -8.34 3.08
CA ILE A 84 2.12 -7.23 3.95
C ILE A 84 2.93 -6.19 3.18
N LEU A 85 2.54 -4.92 3.34
CA LEU A 85 3.20 -3.78 2.72
C LEU A 85 3.15 -2.58 3.68
N GLY A 86 4.26 -1.89 3.77
CA GLY A 86 4.47 -0.68 4.56
C GLY A 86 5.76 -0.77 5.37
N ILE A 87 6.36 0.39 5.66
CA ILE A 87 7.57 0.54 6.47
C ILE A 87 7.23 1.18 7.81
N ASN A 88 6.60 2.35 7.78
CA ASN A 88 6.19 3.09 8.97
C ASN A 88 4.73 2.81 9.32
N SER A 89 3.87 2.75 8.32
CA SER A 89 2.45 2.46 8.39
C SER A 89 2.17 1.28 7.46
N ALA A 90 1.71 0.15 7.98
CA ALA A 90 1.64 -1.09 7.22
C ALA A 90 0.23 -1.65 7.10
N PHE A 91 -0.02 -2.34 5.99
CA PHE A 91 -1.22 -3.15 5.78
C PHE A 91 -0.85 -4.63 5.73
N ALA A 92 -1.63 -5.45 6.44
CA ALA A 92 -1.51 -6.91 6.48
C ALA A 92 -2.85 -7.55 6.08
N PHE A 93 -2.88 -8.24 4.94
CA PHE A 93 -4.06 -8.96 4.44
C PHE A 93 -3.87 -10.46 4.65
N PHE A 94 -4.76 -11.08 5.41
CA PHE A 94 -4.68 -12.50 5.80
C PHE A 94 -5.64 -13.34 4.97
N ALA A 95 -5.13 -14.31 4.22
CA ALA A 95 -5.89 -15.17 3.33
C ALA A 95 -5.73 -16.67 3.65
N GLY A 96 -6.72 -17.47 3.24
CA GLY A 96 -6.75 -18.91 3.46
C GLY A 96 -7.17 -19.31 4.88
N LYS A 97 -6.61 -20.40 5.40
CA LYS A 97 -6.92 -20.89 6.75
C LYS A 97 -6.28 -19.99 7.81
N PRO A 98 -6.97 -19.65 8.92
CA PRO A 98 -6.37 -18.88 10.00
C PRO A 98 -5.10 -19.53 10.54
N ASN A 99 -4.06 -18.71 10.69
CA ASN A 99 -2.74 -19.13 11.16
C ASN A 99 -2.15 -18.08 12.12
N LEU A 100 -1.98 -18.46 13.37
CA LEU A 100 -1.51 -17.55 14.42
C LEU A 100 -0.10 -17.01 14.14
N ASN A 101 0.78 -17.82 13.54
CA ASN A 101 2.14 -17.37 13.24
C ASN A 101 2.16 -16.19 12.25
N LEU A 102 1.23 -16.17 11.28
CA LEU A 102 1.13 -15.04 10.34
C LEU A 102 0.64 -13.76 11.03
N ILE A 103 -0.30 -13.87 11.98
CA ILE A 103 -0.72 -12.72 12.80
C ILE A 103 0.44 -12.21 13.64
N THR A 104 1.12 -13.10 14.36
CA THR A 104 2.31 -12.74 15.16
C THR A 104 3.39 -12.08 14.31
N THR A 105 3.61 -12.59 13.09
CA THR A 105 4.59 -12.01 12.17
C THR A 105 4.20 -10.59 11.76
N ALA A 106 2.94 -10.36 11.43
CA ALA A 106 2.46 -9.03 11.05
C ALA A 106 2.57 -8.04 12.22
N VAL A 107 2.11 -8.41 13.42
CA VAL A 107 2.16 -7.56 14.62
C VAL A 107 3.59 -7.20 15.01
N ASN A 108 4.55 -8.12 14.83
CA ASN A 108 5.97 -7.85 15.11
C ASN A 108 6.68 -7.04 14.02
N ALA A 109 6.08 -6.89 12.84
CA ALA A 109 6.70 -6.20 11.72
C ALA A 109 6.55 -4.68 11.79
N CYS A 110 5.43 -4.16 12.33
CA CYS A 110 5.13 -2.74 12.36
C CYS A 110 4.20 -2.41 13.53
N SER A 111 4.47 -1.31 14.24
CA SER A 111 3.61 -0.81 15.33
C SER A 111 2.35 -0.12 14.81
N ASP A 112 2.44 0.61 13.70
CA ASP A 112 1.28 1.20 13.02
C ASP A 112 0.80 0.22 11.93
N LEU A 113 -0.06 -0.71 12.32
CA LEU A 113 -0.50 -1.84 11.48
C LEU A 113 -2.00 -1.89 11.33
N ILE A 114 -2.44 -1.90 10.07
CA ILE A 114 -3.82 -2.21 9.70
C ILE A 114 -3.91 -3.66 9.25
N MET A 115 -4.67 -4.48 9.97
CA MET A 115 -4.92 -5.89 9.68
C MET A 115 -6.27 -6.09 9.01
N VAL A 116 -6.29 -6.80 7.89
CA VAL A 116 -7.51 -7.07 7.11
C VAL A 116 -7.72 -8.58 7.00
N PRO A 117 -8.74 -9.12 7.70
CA PRO A 117 -9.07 -10.54 7.64
C PRO A 117 -9.87 -10.88 6.39
N GLN A 118 -9.60 -12.02 5.74
CA GLN A 118 -10.40 -12.52 4.63
C GLN A 118 -11.81 -12.91 5.05
N ASN A 119 -11.97 -13.43 6.25
CA ASN A 119 -13.22 -13.98 6.75
C ASN A 119 -13.34 -13.87 8.27
N THR A 120 -14.48 -14.30 8.80
CA THR A 120 -14.78 -14.25 10.23
C THR A 120 -13.82 -15.08 11.08
N GLU A 121 -13.29 -16.19 10.55
CA GLU A 121 -12.36 -17.04 11.29
C GLU A 121 -11.02 -16.32 11.55
N TRP A 122 -10.51 -15.60 10.54
CA TRP A 122 -9.36 -14.72 10.70
C TRP A 122 -9.65 -13.56 11.67
N ALA A 123 -10.83 -12.93 11.53
CA ALA A 123 -11.25 -11.86 12.43
C ALA A 123 -11.26 -12.33 13.90
N ASN A 124 -11.87 -13.47 14.18
CA ASN A 124 -11.94 -14.05 15.53
C ASN A 124 -10.54 -14.38 16.08
N MET A 125 -9.61 -14.84 15.21
CA MET A 125 -8.24 -15.13 15.63
C MET A 125 -7.45 -13.86 15.93
N ILE A 126 -7.61 -12.79 15.15
CA ILE A 126 -7.01 -11.47 15.42
C ILE A 126 -7.53 -10.93 16.76
N GLU A 127 -8.86 -10.89 16.95
CA GLU A 127 -9.48 -10.41 18.19
C GLU A 127 -9.01 -11.23 19.42
N LYS A 128 -8.92 -12.56 19.27
CA LYS A 128 -8.44 -13.43 20.35
C LYS A 128 -6.98 -13.23 20.70
N TYR A 129 -6.12 -12.98 19.69
CA TYR A 129 -4.68 -12.83 19.90
C TYR A 129 -4.32 -11.44 20.42
N CYS A 130 -4.87 -10.40 19.82
CA CYS A 130 -4.52 -9.02 20.15
C CYS A 130 -5.34 -8.46 21.33
N GLY A 131 -6.54 -9.01 21.61
CA GLY A 131 -7.40 -8.54 22.72
C GLY A 131 -7.73 -7.06 22.57
N ASP A 132 -7.55 -6.33 23.68
CA ASP A 132 -7.83 -4.89 23.77
C ASP A 132 -6.77 -4.01 23.08
N GLN A 133 -5.75 -4.60 22.46
CA GLN A 133 -4.70 -3.85 21.73
C GLN A 133 -5.10 -3.49 20.30
N VAL A 134 -6.29 -3.88 19.84
CA VAL A 134 -6.76 -3.59 18.49
C VAL A 134 -8.12 -2.93 18.49
N ARG A 135 -8.25 -1.89 17.68
CA ARG A 135 -9.51 -1.23 17.38
C ARG A 135 -10.11 -1.76 16.07
N LYS A 136 -11.33 -2.23 16.15
CA LYS A 136 -12.11 -2.68 15.00
C LYS A 136 -12.74 -1.48 14.29
N PHE A 137 -12.62 -1.41 12.97
CA PHE A 137 -13.21 -0.34 12.18
C PHE A 137 -13.61 -0.81 10.78
N THR A 138 -14.28 0.09 10.04
CA THR A 138 -14.76 -0.18 8.68
C THR A 138 -13.97 0.64 7.68
N ARG A 139 -13.47 0.01 6.61
CA ARG A 139 -12.91 0.66 5.43
C ARG A 139 -13.88 0.61 4.25
N TYR A 140 -13.62 1.42 3.24
CA TYR A 140 -14.52 1.65 2.12
C TYR A 140 -13.76 1.48 0.81
N ALA A 141 -13.98 0.33 0.13
CA ALA A 141 -13.40 0.07 -1.17
C ALA A 141 -14.12 0.84 -2.28
N THR A 142 -13.37 1.25 -3.29
CA THR A 142 -13.91 1.82 -4.54
C THR A 142 -13.79 0.84 -5.70
N LEU A 143 -14.64 0.99 -6.72
CA LEU A 143 -14.52 0.24 -7.98
C LEU A 143 -13.17 0.54 -8.65
N LYS A 144 -12.60 -0.48 -9.30
CA LYS A 144 -11.26 -0.41 -9.93
C LYS A 144 -11.30 -0.17 -11.46
N ASP A 145 -12.46 0.25 -11.97
CA ASP A 145 -12.70 0.54 -13.39
C ASP A 145 -13.27 1.94 -13.63
N THR A 146 -13.05 2.86 -12.68
CA THR A 146 -13.52 4.25 -12.76
C THR A 146 -13.03 4.94 -14.02
N LYS A 147 -13.96 5.51 -14.77
CA LYS A 147 -13.66 6.41 -15.89
C LYS A 147 -13.74 7.85 -15.42
N PHE A 148 -12.59 8.49 -15.34
CA PHE A 148 -12.48 9.84 -14.82
C PHE A 148 -12.90 10.90 -15.85
N ASN A 149 -13.53 11.96 -15.37
CA ASN A 149 -13.85 13.14 -16.16
C ASN A 149 -12.66 14.12 -16.13
N ILE A 150 -11.75 14.00 -17.09
CA ILE A 150 -10.52 14.81 -17.15
C ILE A 150 -10.80 16.32 -17.14
N PRO A 151 -11.75 16.87 -17.94
CA PRO A 151 -12.09 18.30 -17.87
C PRO A 151 -12.49 18.76 -16.47
N ARG A 152 -13.24 17.93 -15.72
CA ARG A 152 -13.61 18.26 -14.33
C ARG A 152 -12.39 18.28 -13.40
N LEU A 153 -11.46 17.35 -13.57
CA LEU A 153 -10.22 17.32 -12.79
C LEU A 153 -9.34 18.53 -13.08
N GLN A 154 -9.24 18.94 -14.36
CA GLN A 154 -8.53 20.17 -14.77
C GLN A 154 -9.14 21.41 -14.13
N LEU A 155 -10.47 21.55 -14.17
CA LEU A 155 -11.17 22.64 -13.49
C LEU A 155 -10.96 22.67 -11.98
N ASN A 156 -10.67 21.53 -11.33
CA ASN A 156 -10.31 21.53 -9.92
C ASN A 156 -8.92 22.14 -9.72
N ILE A 157 -7.95 21.81 -10.58
CA ILE A 157 -6.57 22.33 -10.50
C ILE A 157 -6.55 23.84 -10.72
N GLU A 158 -7.34 24.35 -11.68
CA GLU A 158 -7.46 25.79 -11.97
C GLU A 158 -7.99 26.61 -10.78
N LYS A 159 -8.63 25.98 -9.79
CA LYS A 159 -9.10 26.63 -8.56
C LYS A 159 -8.01 26.84 -7.51
N LEU A 160 -6.77 26.42 -7.78
CA LEU A 160 -5.67 26.66 -6.84
C LEU A 160 -5.48 28.15 -6.61
N PRO A 161 -5.64 28.67 -5.37
CA PRO A 161 -5.45 30.10 -5.10
C PRO A 161 -4.01 30.52 -5.37
N PRO A 162 -3.77 31.79 -5.78
CA PRO A 162 -2.46 32.24 -6.27
C PRO A 162 -1.34 32.22 -5.24
N GLU A 163 -1.66 32.17 -3.96
CA GLU A 163 -0.69 32.04 -2.87
C GLU A 163 -0.12 30.61 -2.73
N PHE A 164 -0.70 29.62 -3.43
CA PHE A 164 -0.24 28.24 -3.43
C PHE A 164 0.41 27.86 -4.75
N GLN A 165 1.33 26.90 -4.68
CA GLN A 165 1.95 26.29 -5.86
C GLN A 165 1.86 24.76 -5.75
N ILE A 166 1.63 24.08 -6.86
CA ILE A 166 1.64 22.63 -6.93
C ILE A 166 2.93 22.15 -7.59
N HIS A 167 3.61 21.19 -6.96
CA HIS A 167 4.88 20.64 -7.41
C HIS A 167 4.85 19.13 -7.39
N SER A 168 5.50 18.47 -8.35
CA SER A 168 5.84 17.06 -8.24
C SER A 168 6.84 16.87 -7.10
N ILE A 169 6.75 15.76 -6.37
CA ILE A 169 7.66 15.47 -5.26
C ILE A 169 9.05 15.16 -5.84
N ASP A 170 9.99 16.07 -5.64
CA ASP A 170 11.42 15.91 -5.90
C ASP A 170 12.17 15.46 -4.63
N ALA A 171 13.51 15.36 -4.68
CA ALA A 171 14.31 14.92 -3.53
C ALA A 171 14.14 15.83 -2.30
N ASN A 172 14.08 17.15 -2.49
CA ASN A 172 13.93 18.08 -1.40
C ASN A 172 12.53 18.00 -0.77
N LEU A 173 11.49 17.91 -1.60
CA LEU A 173 10.11 17.77 -1.14
C LEU A 173 9.85 16.39 -0.50
N TYR A 174 10.51 15.33 -0.98
CA TYR A 174 10.52 14.01 -0.35
C TYR A 174 11.05 14.08 1.09
N ASP A 175 12.23 14.71 1.27
CA ASP A 175 12.82 14.89 2.59
C ASP A 175 11.94 15.76 3.50
N GLN A 176 11.30 16.81 2.96
CA GLN A 176 10.34 17.64 3.71
C GLN A 176 9.10 16.85 4.15
N CYS A 177 8.56 15.96 3.30
CA CYS A 177 7.43 15.10 3.67
C CYS A 177 7.77 14.22 4.88
N LEU A 178 8.98 13.65 4.95
CA LEU A 178 9.43 12.81 6.05
C LEU A 178 9.62 13.55 7.39
N GLN A 179 9.75 14.90 7.38
CA GLN A 179 10.00 15.68 8.58
C GLN A 179 8.74 15.99 9.40
N LYS A 180 7.56 15.74 8.88
CA LYS A 180 6.29 16.08 9.51
C LYS A 180 5.41 14.82 9.61
N GLU A 181 4.92 14.53 10.80
CA GLU A 181 4.04 13.39 11.06
C GLU A 181 2.85 13.34 10.08
N TRP A 182 2.16 14.45 9.86
CA TRP A 182 0.99 14.54 9.00
C TRP A 182 1.26 14.29 7.49
N SER A 183 2.51 14.39 7.04
CA SER A 183 2.91 14.22 5.63
C SER A 183 3.82 13.03 5.37
N THR A 184 4.27 12.36 6.42
CA THR A 184 5.20 11.22 6.30
C THR A 184 4.65 10.14 5.38
N ASP A 185 3.38 9.80 5.48
CA ASP A 185 2.76 8.73 4.71
C ASP A 185 2.68 9.03 3.20
N LEU A 186 2.81 10.29 2.79
CA LEU A 186 2.93 10.65 1.37
C LEU A 186 4.12 9.95 0.67
N VAL A 187 5.17 9.60 1.42
CA VAL A 187 6.40 9.01 0.86
C VAL A 187 6.99 7.90 1.75
N GLY A 188 6.46 7.67 2.94
CA GLY A 188 7.06 6.85 4.00
C GLY A 188 7.17 5.36 3.68
N ASN A 189 6.48 4.86 2.67
CA ASN A 189 6.55 3.46 2.23
C ASN A 189 7.67 3.18 1.22
N TYR A 190 8.47 4.18 0.90
CA TYR A 190 9.65 4.05 0.05
C TYR A 190 10.91 4.23 0.89
N SER A 191 11.86 3.33 0.78
CA SER A 191 13.08 3.33 1.61
C SER A 191 13.99 4.56 1.39
N ASN A 192 13.83 5.24 0.25
CA ASN A 192 14.54 6.48 -0.11
C ASN A 192 13.94 7.13 -1.36
N TYR A 193 14.38 8.38 -1.66
CA TYR A 193 13.92 9.10 -2.83
C TYR A 193 14.17 8.38 -4.16
N ASN A 194 15.26 7.63 -4.31
CA ASN A 194 15.53 6.93 -5.57
C ASN A 194 14.49 5.83 -5.83
N GLU A 195 14.04 5.15 -4.80
CA GLU A 195 12.96 4.18 -4.89
C GLU A 195 11.62 4.88 -5.18
N PHE A 196 11.30 5.97 -4.45
CA PHE A 196 10.12 6.79 -4.74
C PHE A 196 10.12 7.29 -6.18
N LYS A 197 11.25 7.81 -6.68
CA LYS A 197 11.39 8.27 -8.07
C LYS A 197 11.18 7.15 -9.10
N LYS A 198 11.54 5.91 -8.76
CA LYS A 198 11.40 4.74 -9.64
C LYS A 198 9.99 4.18 -9.65
N LEU A 199 9.37 4.06 -8.50
CA LEU A 199 8.11 3.34 -8.30
C LEU A 199 6.95 4.27 -7.94
N GLY A 200 7.24 5.37 -7.25
CA GLY A 200 6.24 6.28 -6.72
C GLY A 200 5.88 7.41 -7.67
N LEU A 201 4.80 8.10 -7.33
CA LEU A 201 4.31 9.30 -8.01
C LEU A 201 3.61 10.17 -6.97
N GLY A 202 3.83 11.49 -7.00
CA GLY A 202 3.17 12.36 -6.03
C GLY A 202 3.32 13.83 -6.36
N TYR A 203 2.36 14.60 -5.82
CA TYR A 203 2.31 16.05 -5.89
C TYR A 203 2.05 16.63 -4.51
N VAL A 204 2.70 17.73 -4.22
CA VAL A 204 2.45 18.54 -3.01
C VAL A 204 2.04 19.94 -3.39
N ILE A 205 1.23 20.55 -2.53
CA ILE A 205 0.87 21.96 -2.59
C ILE A 205 1.71 22.67 -1.53
N VAL A 206 2.37 23.75 -1.96
CA VAL A 206 3.30 24.55 -1.16
C VAL A 206 2.73 25.95 -0.96
N ASN A 207 2.87 26.47 0.26
CA ASN A 207 2.63 27.85 0.62
C ASN A 207 3.86 28.37 1.39
N ASP A 208 4.43 29.48 0.97
CA ASP A 208 5.62 30.08 1.59
C ASP A 208 6.75 29.05 1.86
N GLN A 209 7.09 28.24 0.85
CA GLN A 209 8.11 27.18 0.87
C GLN A 209 7.80 25.96 1.78
N SER A 210 6.63 25.95 2.42
CA SER A 210 6.20 24.85 3.27
C SER A 210 5.15 23.99 2.58
N ILE A 211 5.26 22.65 2.66
CA ILE A 211 4.23 21.73 2.22
C ILE A 211 3.00 21.91 3.11
N VAL A 212 1.82 22.05 2.50
CA VAL A 212 0.55 22.23 3.20
C VAL A 212 -0.51 21.18 2.83
N ALA A 213 -0.36 20.52 1.69
CA ALA A 213 -1.18 19.38 1.29
C ALA A 213 -0.42 18.53 0.27
N GLY A 214 -0.83 17.29 0.08
CA GLY A 214 -0.26 16.43 -0.96
C GLY A 214 -1.16 15.25 -1.29
N ALA A 215 -0.89 14.66 -2.44
CA ALA A 215 -1.43 13.38 -2.88
C ALA A 215 -0.30 12.60 -3.57
N SER A 216 -0.14 11.33 -3.22
CA SER A 216 0.95 10.49 -3.73
C SER A 216 0.54 9.03 -3.80
N SER A 217 1.46 8.19 -4.24
CA SER A 217 1.31 6.74 -4.17
C SER A 217 1.69 6.24 -2.77
N PHE A 218 0.73 5.71 -2.02
CA PHE A 218 0.98 4.88 -0.83
C PHE A 218 1.76 3.63 -1.21
N SER A 219 1.34 3.00 -2.30
CA SER A 219 2.02 1.87 -2.93
C SER A 219 1.83 1.89 -4.44
N SER A 220 2.71 1.17 -5.14
CA SER A 220 2.63 0.97 -6.59
C SER A 220 2.51 -0.51 -6.90
N TYR A 221 1.80 -0.83 -7.96
CA TYR A 221 1.67 -2.17 -8.54
C TYR A 221 1.82 -2.06 -10.05
N GLN A 222 1.92 -3.18 -10.76
CA GLN A 222 2.28 -3.22 -12.19
C GLN A 222 1.51 -2.22 -13.07
N ASN A 223 0.22 -2.00 -12.80
CA ASN A 223 -0.66 -1.19 -13.65
C ASN A 223 -1.24 0.04 -12.92
N GLY A 224 -0.68 0.46 -11.78
CA GLY A 224 -1.22 1.60 -11.07
C GLY A 224 -0.61 1.86 -9.71
N ILE A 225 -1.28 2.71 -8.96
CA ILE A 225 -0.93 3.10 -7.61
C ILE A 225 -2.14 2.99 -6.67
N GLU A 226 -1.91 2.82 -5.39
CA GLU A 226 -2.87 3.14 -4.34
C GLU A 226 -2.58 4.56 -3.85
N ILE A 227 -3.62 5.43 -3.80
CA ILE A 227 -3.43 6.84 -3.45
C ILE A 227 -3.35 7.02 -1.93
N GLU A 228 -2.35 7.83 -1.51
CA GLU A 228 -2.29 8.50 -0.22
C GLU A 228 -2.61 9.99 -0.38
N VAL A 229 -3.30 10.57 0.62
CA VAL A 229 -3.63 12.00 0.62
C VAL A 229 -3.58 12.58 2.01
N ALA A 230 -2.84 13.67 2.16
CA ALA A 230 -2.69 14.37 3.43
C ALA A 230 -2.86 15.89 3.27
N THR A 231 -3.34 16.54 4.33
CA THR A 231 -3.45 18.01 4.38
C THR A 231 -3.14 18.48 5.79
N HIS A 232 -2.23 19.45 5.89
CA HIS A 232 -1.88 20.07 7.17
C HIS A 232 -3.14 20.60 7.89
N PRO A 233 -3.30 20.39 9.20
CA PRO A 233 -4.52 20.75 9.94
C PRO A 233 -5.00 22.19 9.68
N ASP A 234 -4.12 23.18 9.67
CA ASP A 234 -4.45 24.60 9.48
C ASP A 234 -4.90 24.93 8.04
N PHE A 235 -4.69 24.03 7.09
CA PHE A 235 -5.03 24.20 5.68
C PHE A 235 -6.18 23.31 5.21
N GLN A 236 -6.77 22.54 6.13
CA GLN A 236 -7.93 21.68 5.82
C GLN A 236 -9.15 22.49 5.38
N ARG A 237 -10.07 21.84 4.65
CA ARG A 237 -11.31 22.43 4.14
C ARG A 237 -11.17 23.60 3.16
N ARG A 238 -9.96 23.79 2.60
CA ARG A 238 -9.67 24.78 1.54
C ARG A 238 -9.69 24.17 0.12
N GLY A 239 -10.05 22.89 -0.03
CA GLY A 239 -10.08 22.19 -1.31
C GLY A 239 -8.74 21.67 -1.82
N LEU A 240 -7.63 21.87 -1.07
CA LEU A 240 -6.28 21.53 -1.50
C LEU A 240 -6.10 20.04 -1.78
N ALA A 241 -6.67 19.15 -0.95
CA ALA A 241 -6.66 17.71 -1.20
C ALA A 241 -7.31 17.35 -2.55
N THR A 242 -8.45 17.98 -2.90
CA THR A 242 -9.11 17.77 -4.19
C THR A 242 -8.22 18.18 -5.35
N ILE A 243 -7.48 19.28 -5.21
CA ILE A 243 -6.57 19.81 -6.23
C ILE A 243 -5.37 18.87 -6.41
N ALA A 244 -4.69 18.50 -5.32
CA ALA A 244 -3.54 17.60 -5.35
C ALA A 244 -3.90 16.23 -5.96
N CYS A 245 -5.03 15.63 -5.52
CA CYS A 245 -5.53 14.36 -6.07
C CYS A 245 -5.93 14.50 -7.56
N SER A 246 -6.53 15.62 -7.98
CA SER A 246 -6.88 15.84 -9.40
C SER A 246 -5.63 15.84 -10.28
N GLN A 247 -4.55 16.49 -9.82
CA GLN A 247 -3.26 16.49 -10.53
C GLN A 247 -2.67 15.07 -10.60
N LEU A 248 -2.64 14.36 -9.48
CA LEU A 248 -2.11 13.01 -9.40
C LEU A 248 -2.88 12.05 -10.32
N ILE A 249 -4.22 12.08 -10.30
CA ILE A 249 -5.08 11.24 -11.13
C ILE A 249 -4.81 11.50 -12.62
N ILE A 250 -4.75 12.75 -13.07
CA ILE A 250 -4.45 13.08 -14.48
C ILE A 250 -3.08 12.50 -14.85
N THR A 251 -2.06 12.71 -14.04
CA THR A 251 -0.71 12.22 -14.31
C THR A 251 -0.66 10.68 -14.35
N CYS A 252 -1.39 9.98 -13.49
CA CYS A 252 -1.50 8.52 -13.57
C CYS A 252 -2.08 8.07 -14.91
N LEU A 253 -3.18 8.71 -15.34
CA LEU A 253 -3.86 8.36 -16.59
C LEU A 253 -2.97 8.64 -17.82
N ASP A 254 -2.22 9.74 -17.83
CA ASP A 254 -1.26 10.08 -18.88
C ASP A 254 -0.13 9.03 -18.98
N GLN A 255 0.21 8.37 -17.86
CA GLN A 255 1.19 7.29 -17.79
C GLN A 255 0.55 5.89 -17.94
N SER A 256 -0.74 5.79 -18.25
CA SER A 256 -1.49 4.53 -18.34
C SER A 256 -1.49 3.74 -17.01
N LEU A 257 -1.42 4.43 -15.88
CA LEU A 257 -1.55 3.89 -14.53
C LEU A 257 -2.96 4.11 -13.99
N TYR A 258 -3.52 3.13 -13.29
CA TYR A 258 -4.79 3.29 -12.60
C TYR A 258 -4.55 3.88 -11.19
N PRO A 259 -5.11 5.07 -10.88
CA PRO A 259 -5.04 5.65 -9.55
C PRO A 259 -6.11 5.01 -8.65
N SER A 260 -5.77 3.97 -7.90
CA SER A 260 -6.71 3.28 -7.01
C SER A 260 -6.94 4.07 -5.73
N TRP A 261 -8.12 3.91 -5.13
CA TRP A 261 -8.48 4.52 -3.86
C TRP A 261 -9.18 3.50 -2.96
N ASP A 262 -8.70 3.40 -1.73
CA ASP A 262 -9.33 2.67 -0.63
C ASP A 262 -9.44 3.60 0.58
N ALA A 263 -10.67 3.94 0.99
CA ALA A 263 -10.88 4.98 1.96
C ALA A 263 -10.90 4.45 3.40
N HIS A 264 -10.10 5.07 4.28
CA HIS A 264 -10.08 4.77 5.70
C HIS A 264 -11.38 5.24 6.40
N THR A 265 -11.93 6.40 6.00
CA THR A 265 -13.09 7.05 6.60
C THR A 265 -14.15 7.40 5.57
N GLU A 266 -15.38 7.71 6.02
CA GLU A 266 -16.43 8.26 5.15
C GLU A 266 -16.04 9.62 4.55
N ILE A 267 -15.24 10.42 5.27
CA ILE A 267 -14.72 11.70 4.75
C ILE A 267 -13.81 11.45 3.54
N SER A 268 -12.91 10.48 3.65
CA SER A 268 -12.04 10.05 2.55
C SER A 268 -12.86 9.50 1.37
N LEU A 269 -13.89 8.68 1.64
CA LEU A 269 -14.81 8.19 0.60
C LEU A 269 -15.54 9.34 -0.12
N HIS A 270 -16.02 10.34 0.60
CA HIS A 270 -16.66 11.51 0.00
C HIS A 270 -15.70 12.31 -0.89
N LEU A 271 -14.43 12.44 -0.49
CA LEU A 271 -13.41 13.04 -1.33
C LEU A 271 -13.20 12.23 -2.62
N ALA A 272 -13.06 10.91 -2.50
CA ALA A 272 -12.95 10.02 -3.65
C ALA A 272 -14.14 10.18 -4.61
N GLN A 273 -15.37 10.18 -4.10
CA GLN A 273 -16.58 10.36 -4.90
C GLN A 273 -16.64 11.71 -5.62
N LYS A 274 -16.16 12.81 -5.00
CA LYS A 274 -16.02 14.12 -5.66
C LYS A 274 -15.06 14.08 -6.84
N LEU A 275 -14.04 13.24 -6.78
CA LEU A 275 -13.07 13.04 -7.85
C LEU A 275 -13.56 12.08 -8.96
N GLY A 276 -14.68 11.37 -8.73
CA GLY A 276 -15.32 10.50 -9.69
C GLY A 276 -15.31 9.01 -9.34
N TYR A 277 -14.67 8.61 -8.26
CA TYR A 277 -14.69 7.22 -7.81
C TYR A 277 -16.11 6.78 -7.41
N GLN A 278 -16.37 5.49 -7.58
CA GLN A 278 -17.62 4.88 -7.17
C GLN A 278 -17.36 3.94 -5.99
N PHE A 279 -18.21 4.04 -4.97
CA PHE A 279 -18.18 3.12 -3.84
C PHE A 279 -18.49 1.69 -4.32
N ALA A 280 -17.72 0.72 -3.84
CA ALA A 280 -17.90 -0.69 -4.13
C ALA A 280 -18.53 -1.44 -2.94
N TYR A 281 -17.83 -1.52 -1.80
CA TYR A 281 -18.29 -2.22 -0.61
C TYR A 281 -17.53 -1.75 0.65
N LYS A 282 -18.13 -2.07 1.80
CA LYS A 282 -17.47 -1.92 3.11
C LYS A 282 -16.79 -3.22 3.50
N TYR A 283 -15.67 -3.12 4.18
CA TYR A 283 -15.00 -4.29 4.75
C TYR A 283 -14.39 -3.99 6.12
N LEU A 284 -14.16 -5.05 6.87
CA LEU A 284 -13.64 -5.01 8.21
C LEU A 284 -12.12 -4.85 8.20
N ALA A 285 -11.60 -4.02 9.09
CA ALA A 285 -10.19 -3.92 9.41
C ALA A 285 -9.98 -3.73 10.91
N TYR A 286 -8.76 -3.96 11.36
CA TYR A 286 -8.28 -3.76 12.71
C TYR A 286 -7.03 -2.90 12.67
N GLU A 287 -6.89 -1.93 13.54
CA GLU A 287 -5.65 -1.20 13.75
C GLU A 287 -5.13 -1.45 15.17
N ILE A 288 -3.81 -1.48 15.32
CA ILE A 288 -3.19 -1.58 16.65
C ILE A 288 -3.33 -0.23 17.34
N GLU A 289 -3.84 -0.25 18.58
CA GLU A 289 -3.87 0.91 19.47
C GLU A 289 -2.60 0.91 20.34
N GLU A 290 -1.93 2.08 20.44
CA GLU A 290 -0.77 2.28 21.31
C GLU A 290 -1.15 2.25 22.81
#